data_71ae52aeda40ec1bf78afff4a8f7672d
#
_entry.id   71ae52aeda40ec1bf78afff4a8f7672d
#
_cell.length_a   1.000
_cell.length_b   1.000
_cell.length_c   1.000
_cell.angle_alpha   90.00
_cell.angle_beta   90.00
_cell.angle_gamma   90.00
#
_symmetry.space_group_name_H-M   'P 1'
#
loop_
_entity.id
_entity.type
_entity.pdbx_description
1 polymer ?
#
loop_
_entity_poly.entity_id
_entity_poly.type
_entity_poly.pdbx_seq_one_letter_code
_entity_poly.pdbx_strand_id
1 'polypeptide(L)'
;MAAGEQAELIDLEGRFVCSGFNDSHMHLLGFGSALNSAQLAKHTESLQDMVACLKEFAASRTRSAGAWIMGRGWNQDYFTDADRMPDRYDLDQVSTEIPVCAVRACGHCLVVNSKALEVLGVTAETPQPEGGHIGIEHGEPDGRFFDNAMDPVYAAIPEPDKAEVKHMLKMACKELNSFGVTSSQTDDYCTFRKVPWSVVNEAYRELEAEGELTVRVYEQSNFTDLDSLKEFVEAGNVTGTGSDFFKIGPLKMLGDGALGARTAFLSQPSAASESPVPPERQARK
;
A
#
# COMPACT_ATOMS: atom_id res chain seq x y z
N MET A 1 7.74 -44.79 -16.52
CA MET A 1 9.04 -44.47 -17.17
C MET A 1 10.10 -44.60 -16.09
N ALA A 2 11.21 -45.29 -16.33
CA ALA A 2 12.31 -45.35 -15.36
C ALA A 2 13.01 -43.98 -15.36
N ALA A 3 13.32 -43.48 -14.17
CA ALA A 3 14.15 -42.26 -14.01
C ALA A 3 15.52 -42.52 -14.66
N GLY A 4 16.06 -41.53 -15.40
CA GLY A 4 17.40 -41.63 -15.97
C GLY A 4 18.46 -41.63 -14.86
N GLU A 5 19.69 -42.06 -15.20
CA GLU A 5 20.80 -42.16 -14.24
C GLU A 5 21.19 -40.81 -13.53
N GLN A 6 20.66 -39.68 -13.98
CA GLN A 6 20.87 -38.35 -13.40
C GLN A 6 19.64 -37.79 -12.67
N ALA A 7 18.61 -38.62 -12.40
CA ALA A 7 17.43 -38.15 -11.73
C ALA A 7 17.66 -38.04 -10.21
N GLU A 8 17.34 -36.89 -9.65
CA GLU A 8 17.29 -36.68 -8.20
C GLU A 8 16.01 -37.29 -7.66
N LEU A 9 16.11 -38.12 -6.63
CA LEU A 9 14.98 -38.71 -5.92
C LEU A 9 14.71 -37.92 -4.64
N ILE A 10 13.54 -37.28 -4.56
CA ILE A 10 13.10 -36.58 -3.37
C ILE A 10 11.98 -37.38 -2.70
N ASP A 11 12.25 -37.91 -1.49
CA ASP A 11 11.21 -38.56 -0.69
C ASP A 11 10.34 -37.51 -0.01
N LEU A 12 9.06 -37.50 -0.33
CA LEU A 12 8.10 -36.56 0.23
C LEU A 12 7.54 -36.99 1.58
N GLU A 13 7.91 -38.18 2.09
CA GLU A 13 7.42 -38.72 3.35
C GLU A 13 5.88 -38.71 3.45
N GLY A 14 5.20 -38.98 2.37
CA GLY A 14 3.74 -38.96 2.26
C GLY A 14 3.10 -37.57 2.14
N ARG A 15 3.87 -36.50 2.01
CA ARG A 15 3.35 -35.15 1.81
C ARG A 15 2.76 -34.98 0.41
N PHE A 16 1.72 -34.16 0.33
CA PHE A 16 1.09 -33.78 -0.93
C PHE A 16 1.96 -32.80 -1.71
N VAL A 17 1.98 -32.94 -3.03
CA VAL A 17 2.65 -32.00 -3.95
C VAL A 17 1.66 -31.53 -4.99
N CYS A 18 1.68 -30.23 -5.26
CA CYS A 18 1.00 -29.61 -6.38
C CYS A 18 1.91 -28.54 -7.02
N SER A 19 1.51 -28.04 -8.18
CA SER A 19 2.12 -26.84 -8.74
C SER A 19 1.86 -25.64 -7.82
N GLY A 20 2.77 -24.66 -7.82
CA GLY A 20 2.56 -23.40 -7.12
C GLY A 20 1.33 -22.64 -7.66
N PHE A 21 0.68 -21.90 -6.79
CA PHE A 21 -0.50 -21.12 -7.16
C PHE A 21 -0.12 -19.88 -7.97
N ASN A 22 -1.04 -19.47 -8.83
CA ASN A 22 -0.97 -18.23 -9.58
C ASN A 22 -2.06 -17.27 -9.09
N ASP A 23 -1.69 -16.08 -8.63
CA ASP A 23 -2.63 -15.00 -8.40
C ASP A 23 -2.83 -14.22 -9.71
N SER A 24 -4.05 -14.23 -10.23
CA SER A 24 -4.38 -13.65 -11.53
C SER A 24 -4.59 -12.13 -11.48
N HIS A 25 -4.69 -11.52 -10.30
CA HIS A 25 -4.84 -10.08 -10.14
C HIS A 25 -4.55 -9.61 -8.72
N MET A 26 -3.43 -8.91 -8.57
CA MET A 26 -3.09 -8.23 -7.32
C MET A 26 -2.34 -6.91 -7.60
N HIS A 27 -1.93 -6.22 -6.54
CA HIS A 27 -1.07 -5.05 -6.53
C HIS A 27 0.16 -5.39 -5.68
N LEU A 28 1.17 -6.03 -6.28
CA LEU A 28 2.28 -6.65 -5.53
C LEU A 28 3.10 -5.61 -4.76
N LEU A 29 3.47 -4.51 -5.41
CA LEU A 29 4.17 -3.40 -4.75
C LEU A 29 3.29 -2.71 -3.70
N GLY A 30 1.99 -2.55 -3.98
CA GLY A 30 1.01 -2.04 -3.03
C GLY A 30 0.88 -2.93 -1.79
N PHE A 31 0.88 -4.25 -1.99
CA PHE A 31 0.90 -5.22 -0.89
C PHE A 31 2.20 -5.15 -0.09
N GLY A 32 3.35 -5.07 -0.77
CA GLY A 32 4.64 -4.87 -0.12
C GLY A 32 4.71 -3.57 0.69
N SER A 33 4.14 -2.49 0.16
CA SER A 33 4.00 -1.22 0.88
C SER A 33 3.12 -1.36 2.14
N ALA A 34 2.01 -2.09 2.05
CA ALA A 34 1.17 -2.37 3.20
C ALA A 34 1.93 -3.19 4.26
N LEU A 35 2.67 -4.22 3.87
CA LEU A 35 3.54 -4.99 4.77
C LEU A 35 4.67 -4.15 5.37
N ASN A 36 5.07 -3.08 4.67
CA ASN A 36 6.09 -2.13 5.13
C ASN A 36 5.57 -1.09 6.13
N SER A 37 4.39 -1.29 6.71
CA SER A 37 3.80 -0.48 7.77
C SER A 37 3.46 -1.33 9.00
N ALA A 38 3.29 -0.68 10.16
CA ALA A 38 2.81 -1.35 11.37
C ALA A 38 1.39 -1.86 11.17
N GLN A 39 1.17 -3.16 11.39
CA GLN A 39 -0.11 -3.85 11.13
C GLN A 39 -1.07 -3.67 12.30
N LEU A 40 -1.60 -2.46 12.48
CA LEU A 40 -2.42 -2.09 13.63
C LEU A 40 -3.76 -2.84 13.71
N ALA A 41 -4.22 -3.45 12.61
CA ALA A 41 -5.45 -4.24 12.60
C ALA A 41 -5.41 -5.46 13.55
N LYS A 42 -4.22 -5.92 13.92
CA LYS A 42 -4.00 -6.99 14.88
C LYS A 42 -3.79 -6.49 16.32
N HIS A 43 -3.78 -5.18 16.50
CA HIS A 43 -3.45 -4.46 17.75
C HIS A 43 -4.54 -3.41 18.04
N THR A 44 -5.82 -3.81 17.97
CA THR A 44 -6.98 -2.94 18.15
C THR A 44 -7.65 -3.13 19.50
N GLU A 45 -7.15 -4.02 20.36
CA GLU A 45 -7.75 -4.30 21.67
C GLU A 45 -7.51 -3.17 22.67
N SER A 46 -6.41 -2.44 22.55
CA SER A 46 -6.11 -1.29 23.39
C SER A 46 -5.32 -0.21 22.65
N LEU A 47 -5.45 1.03 23.10
CA LEU A 47 -4.65 2.15 22.63
C LEU A 47 -3.15 1.93 22.94
N GLN A 48 -2.84 1.36 24.10
CA GLN A 48 -1.48 1.05 24.50
C GLN A 48 -0.85 -0.04 23.62
N ASP A 49 -1.59 -1.08 23.25
CA ASP A 49 -1.12 -2.13 22.34
C ASP A 49 -0.84 -1.56 20.93
N MET A 50 -1.71 -0.70 20.43
CA MET A 50 -1.47 0.04 19.18
C MET A 50 -0.17 0.84 19.21
N VAL A 51 0.07 1.60 20.29
CA VAL A 51 1.30 2.38 20.47
C VAL A 51 2.52 1.48 20.61
N ALA A 52 2.41 0.36 21.33
CA ALA A 52 3.49 -0.64 21.46
C ALA A 52 3.86 -1.23 20.10
N CYS A 53 2.88 -1.62 19.29
CA CYS A 53 3.10 -2.12 17.93
C CYS A 53 3.87 -1.10 17.06
N LEU A 54 3.49 0.18 17.12
CA LEU A 54 4.22 1.24 16.40
C LEU A 54 5.66 1.40 16.91
N LYS A 55 5.91 1.30 18.22
CA LYS A 55 7.26 1.35 18.81
C LYS A 55 8.12 0.17 18.36
N GLU A 56 7.60 -1.04 18.39
CA GLU A 56 8.29 -2.23 17.93
C GLU A 56 8.62 -2.14 16.44
N PHE A 57 7.65 -1.73 15.63
CA PHE A 57 7.87 -1.48 14.21
C PHE A 57 8.94 -0.40 13.99
N ALA A 58 8.92 0.67 14.78
CA ALA A 58 9.91 1.73 14.74
C ALA A 58 11.32 1.22 15.07
N ALA A 59 11.46 0.37 16.07
CA ALA A 59 12.74 -0.17 16.51
C ALA A 59 13.31 -1.26 15.58
N SER A 60 12.46 -1.98 14.86
CA SER A 60 12.85 -3.13 14.04
C SER A 60 13.52 -2.77 12.72
N ARG A 61 13.61 -1.48 12.35
CA ARG A 61 14.01 -1.05 11.00
C ARG A 61 15.03 0.08 10.99
N THR A 62 15.99 -0.04 10.07
CA THR A 62 16.80 1.11 9.63
C THR A 62 15.97 1.93 8.65
N ARG A 63 15.95 3.24 8.80
CA ARG A 63 15.15 4.16 7.97
C ARG A 63 16.03 5.10 7.18
N SER A 64 15.58 5.44 5.98
CA SER A 64 16.12 6.53 5.20
C SER A 64 15.88 7.87 5.92
N ALA A 65 16.72 8.86 5.65
CA ALA A 65 16.53 10.21 6.19
C ALA A 65 15.18 10.78 5.72
N GLY A 66 14.40 11.30 6.66
CA GLY A 66 13.08 11.85 6.38
C GLY A 66 11.94 10.83 6.29
N ALA A 67 12.22 9.53 6.43
CA ALA A 67 11.18 8.50 6.42
C ALA A 67 10.22 8.64 7.61
N TRP A 68 8.94 8.33 7.37
CA TRP A 68 7.89 8.33 8.37
C TRP A 68 7.70 6.93 8.97
N ILE A 69 7.20 6.89 10.21
CA ILE A 69 6.68 5.66 10.82
C ILE A 69 5.22 5.55 10.45
N MET A 70 4.88 4.56 9.63
CA MET A 70 3.51 4.35 9.14
C MET A 70 2.86 3.17 9.85
N GLY A 71 1.58 3.32 10.21
CA GLY A 71 0.75 2.23 10.69
C GLY A 71 -0.66 2.31 10.10
N ARG A 72 -1.34 1.15 9.97
CA ARG A 72 -2.69 1.10 9.43
C ARG A 72 -3.54 0.05 10.15
N GLY A 73 -4.82 0.39 10.37
CA GLY A 73 -5.82 -0.58 10.76
C GLY A 73 -6.35 -0.44 12.17
N TRP A 74 -5.97 0.60 12.92
CA TRP A 74 -6.54 0.83 14.25
C TRP A 74 -8.05 1.16 14.18
N ASN A 75 -8.75 0.82 15.27
CA ASN A 75 -10.15 1.17 15.45
C ASN A 75 -10.46 1.34 16.94
N GLN A 76 -10.73 2.58 17.36
CA GLN A 76 -11.03 2.92 18.76
C GLN A 76 -12.29 2.26 19.32
N ASP A 77 -13.21 1.80 18.45
CA ASP A 77 -14.43 1.13 18.89
C ASP A 77 -14.14 -0.20 19.62
N TYR A 78 -12.92 -0.72 19.47
CA TYR A 78 -12.46 -1.95 20.12
C TYR A 78 -11.52 -1.70 21.31
N PHE A 79 -11.11 -0.45 21.57
CA PHE A 79 -10.22 -0.16 22.69
C PHE A 79 -10.89 -0.43 24.03
N THR A 80 -10.22 -1.16 24.90
CA THR A 80 -10.70 -1.50 26.26
C THR A 80 -10.09 -0.59 27.33
N ASP A 81 -9.04 0.15 27.00
CA ASP A 81 -8.28 1.03 27.90
C ASP A 81 -8.51 2.53 27.64
N ALA A 82 -9.23 2.89 26.58
CA ALA A 82 -9.52 4.26 26.21
C ALA A 82 -10.88 4.39 25.53
N ASP A 83 -11.69 5.38 25.95
CA ASP A 83 -12.97 5.73 25.33
C ASP A 83 -12.79 6.98 24.45
N ARG A 84 -11.75 6.99 23.63
CA ARG A 84 -11.43 8.09 22.73
C ARG A 84 -10.62 7.62 21.53
N MET A 85 -10.60 8.42 20.46
CA MET A 85 -9.62 8.25 19.38
C MET A 85 -8.21 8.58 19.87
N PRO A 86 -7.18 7.97 19.28
CA PRO A 86 -5.79 8.40 19.45
C PRO A 86 -5.61 9.88 19.09
N ASP A 87 -4.65 10.53 19.73
CA ASP A 87 -4.23 11.88 19.42
C ASP A 87 -2.71 11.98 19.22
N ARG A 88 -2.21 13.20 18.96
CA ARG A 88 -0.79 13.43 18.72
C ARG A 88 0.11 12.97 19.88
N TYR A 89 -0.37 13.10 21.13
CA TYR A 89 0.41 12.77 22.32
C TYR A 89 0.56 11.26 22.50
N ASP A 90 -0.41 10.47 22.05
CA ASP A 90 -0.29 9.01 22.03
C ASP A 90 0.83 8.60 21.07
N LEU A 91 0.92 9.24 19.89
CA LEU A 91 1.92 8.96 18.89
C LEU A 91 3.30 9.59 19.22
N ASP A 92 3.35 10.66 20.01
CA ASP A 92 4.61 11.20 20.56
C ASP A 92 5.33 10.18 21.44
N GLN A 93 4.60 9.25 22.06
CA GLN A 93 5.21 8.13 22.79
C GLN A 93 6.00 7.18 21.89
N VAL A 94 5.70 7.15 20.59
CA VAL A 94 6.45 6.34 19.61
C VAL A 94 7.73 7.05 19.21
N SER A 95 7.65 8.34 18.87
CA SER A 95 8.78 9.19 18.54
C SER A 95 8.40 10.67 18.62
N THR A 96 9.30 11.51 19.12
CA THR A 96 9.23 12.97 19.04
C THR A 96 10.15 13.54 17.95
N GLU A 97 11.00 12.70 17.34
CA GLU A 97 12.00 13.09 16.36
C GLU A 97 11.63 12.68 14.92
N ILE A 98 10.84 11.61 14.79
CA ILE A 98 10.42 11.04 13.50
C ILE A 98 8.92 11.24 13.36
N PRO A 99 8.43 11.72 12.18
CA PRO A 99 7.01 11.79 11.91
C PRO A 99 6.36 10.41 11.99
N VAL A 100 5.24 10.31 12.72
CA VAL A 100 4.44 9.08 12.89
C VAL A 100 3.06 9.35 12.34
N CYS A 101 2.54 8.42 11.56
CA CYS A 101 1.18 8.46 11.02
C CYS A 101 0.50 7.10 11.18
N ALA A 102 -0.66 7.09 11.80
CA ALA A 102 -1.49 5.89 11.98
C ALA A 102 -2.86 6.09 11.31
N VAL A 103 -3.13 5.30 10.26
CA VAL A 103 -4.39 5.37 9.50
C VAL A 103 -5.42 4.43 10.11
N ARG A 104 -6.64 4.93 10.34
CA ARG A 104 -7.78 4.15 10.84
C ARG A 104 -8.21 3.08 9.81
N ALA A 105 -8.80 1.99 10.29
CA ALA A 105 -9.28 0.88 9.46
C ALA A 105 -10.22 1.30 8.33
N CYS A 106 -11.09 2.31 8.56
CA CYS A 106 -12.01 2.81 7.55
C CYS A 106 -11.34 3.60 6.41
N GLY A 107 -10.11 4.11 6.62
CA GLY A 107 -9.38 4.93 5.64
C GLY A 107 -9.86 6.38 5.54
N HIS A 108 -10.82 6.84 6.34
CA HIS A 108 -11.36 8.20 6.36
C HIS A 108 -10.85 9.04 7.53
N CYS A 109 -9.92 8.51 8.31
CA CYS A 109 -9.27 9.22 9.41
C CYS A 109 -7.86 8.70 9.59
N LEU A 110 -6.95 9.59 9.90
CA LEU A 110 -5.61 9.28 10.40
C LEU A 110 -5.26 10.16 11.59
N VAL A 111 -4.27 9.73 12.34
CA VAL A 111 -3.66 10.54 13.41
C VAL A 111 -2.17 10.61 13.18
N VAL A 112 -1.58 11.78 13.49
CA VAL A 112 -0.15 12.02 13.38
C VAL A 112 0.40 12.55 14.71
N ASN A 113 1.72 12.38 14.93
CA ASN A 113 2.40 12.92 16.10
C ASN A 113 2.73 14.41 15.95
N SER A 114 3.24 15.03 17.02
CA SER A 114 3.64 16.45 17.04
C SER A 114 4.73 16.75 16.01
N LYS A 115 5.67 15.82 15.76
CA LYS A 115 6.72 16.01 14.75
C LYS A 115 6.15 16.07 13.33
N ALA A 116 5.14 15.28 13.03
CA ALA A 116 4.46 15.35 11.75
C ALA A 116 3.69 16.66 11.57
N LEU A 117 3.01 17.18 12.61
CA LEU A 117 2.37 18.49 12.56
C LEU A 117 3.39 19.61 12.29
N GLU A 118 4.58 19.55 12.89
CA GLU A 118 5.69 20.47 12.62
C GLU A 118 6.12 20.41 11.13
N VAL A 119 6.34 19.21 10.60
CA VAL A 119 6.74 19.00 9.20
C VAL A 119 5.67 19.49 8.22
N LEU A 120 4.39 19.33 8.57
CA LEU A 120 3.26 19.81 7.78
C LEU A 120 3.02 21.32 7.90
N GLY A 121 3.61 21.98 8.90
CA GLY A 121 3.34 23.36 9.21
C GLY A 121 1.90 23.62 9.68
N VAL A 122 1.26 22.62 10.29
CA VAL A 122 -0.13 22.70 10.76
C VAL A 122 -0.17 23.34 12.15
N THR A 123 -0.94 24.40 12.26
CA THR A 123 -1.16 25.18 13.50
C THR A 123 -2.64 25.39 13.76
N ALA A 124 -2.98 26.03 14.86
CA ALA A 124 -4.36 26.38 15.19
C ALA A 124 -5.02 27.31 14.15
N GLU A 125 -4.20 28.12 13.45
CA GLU A 125 -4.63 29.04 12.42
C GLU A 125 -4.74 28.41 11.02
N THR A 126 -4.36 27.15 10.88
CA THR A 126 -4.45 26.43 9.59
C THR A 126 -5.92 26.34 9.15
N PRO A 127 -6.27 26.85 7.95
CA PRO A 127 -7.64 26.79 7.46
C PRO A 127 -8.14 25.35 7.32
N GLN A 128 -9.39 25.12 7.68
CA GLN A 128 -10.04 23.84 7.45
C GLN A 128 -10.23 23.60 5.95
N PRO A 129 -9.80 22.47 5.41
CA PRO A 129 -9.96 22.17 3.98
C PRO A 129 -11.43 21.86 3.65
N GLU A 130 -11.83 22.18 2.42
CA GLU A 130 -13.15 21.81 1.92
C GLU A 130 -13.30 20.26 1.87
N GLY A 131 -14.39 19.74 2.42
CA GLY A 131 -14.64 18.30 2.46
C GLY A 131 -13.74 17.52 3.42
N GLY A 132 -13.05 18.18 4.35
CA GLY A 132 -12.21 17.55 5.37
C GLY A 132 -12.21 18.32 6.67
N HIS A 133 -11.61 17.73 7.71
CA HIS A 133 -11.51 18.34 9.03
C HIS A 133 -10.16 18.04 9.68
N ILE A 134 -9.50 19.07 10.19
CA ILE A 134 -8.32 19.00 11.06
C ILE A 134 -8.82 19.11 12.51
N GLY A 135 -8.54 18.11 13.33
CA GLY A 135 -8.94 18.08 14.72
C GLY A 135 -8.23 19.19 15.53
N ILE A 136 -9.00 19.96 16.26
CA ILE A 136 -8.50 21.00 17.17
C ILE A 136 -9.05 20.71 18.56
N GLU A 137 -8.19 20.60 19.53
CA GLU A 137 -8.56 20.41 20.94
C GLU A 137 -7.82 21.42 21.81
N HIS A 138 -8.52 22.08 22.71
CA HIS A 138 -7.96 23.15 23.56
C HIS A 138 -7.24 24.29 22.79
N GLY A 139 -7.65 24.56 21.55
CA GLY A 139 -7.06 25.59 20.71
C GLY A 139 -5.78 25.16 19.96
N GLU A 140 -5.43 23.87 19.98
CA GLU A 140 -4.27 23.33 19.28
C GLU A 140 -4.66 22.11 18.39
N PRO A 141 -3.93 21.88 17.28
CA PRO A 141 -4.12 20.65 16.50
C PRO A 141 -3.87 19.41 17.35
N ASP A 142 -4.84 18.51 17.38
CA ASP A 142 -4.76 17.27 18.15
C ASP A 142 -4.10 16.09 17.40
N GLY A 143 -3.73 16.32 16.15
CA GLY A 143 -3.11 15.35 15.27
C GLY A 143 -4.09 14.54 14.43
N ARG A 144 -5.40 14.69 14.61
CA ARG A 144 -6.42 13.97 13.83
C ARG A 144 -6.76 14.70 12.54
N PHE A 145 -6.82 13.96 11.44
CA PHE A 145 -7.19 14.45 10.11
C PHE A 145 -8.27 13.54 9.52
N PHE A 146 -9.30 14.15 8.94
CA PHE A 146 -10.47 13.46 8.41
C PHE A 146 -10.68 13.81 6.93
N ASP A 147 -11.05 12.81 6.14
CA ASP A 147 -11.40 12.93 4.72
C ASP A 147 -10.36 13.73 3.91
N ASN A 148 -10.73 14.80 3.19
CA ASN A 148 -9.81 15.59 2.37
C ASN A 148 -8.68 16.27 3.17
N ALA A 149 -8.81 16.40 4.49
CA ALA A 149 -7.71 16.89 5.33
C ALA A 149 -6.52 15.91 5.38
N MET A 150 -6.70 14.64 5.02
CA MET A 150 -5.64 13.64 4.96
C MET A 150 -4.69 13.86 3.76
N ASP A 151 -5.15 14.52 2.69
CA ASP A 151 -4.36 14.70 1.47
C ASP A 151 -3.01 15.40 1.67
N PRO A 152 -2.92 16.53 2.41
CA PRO A 152 -1.63 17.15 2.72
C PRO A 152 -0.69 16.24 3.51
N VAL A 153 -1.22 15.39 4.40
CA VAL A 153 -0.42 14.42 5.15
C VAL A 153 0.20 13.41 4.20
N TYR A 154 -0.60 12.79 3.32
CA TYR A 154 -0.10 11.85 2.33
C TYR A 154 0.88 12.49 1.35
N ALA A 155 0.66 13.75 0.96
CA ALA A 155 1.56 14.47 0.07
C ALA A 155 2.94 14.78 0.68
N ALA A 156 3.02 14.86 2.02
CA ALA A 156 4.26 15.11 2.77
C ALA A 156 5.06 13.84 3.08
N ILE A 157 4.43 12.66 3.00
CA ILE A 157 5.14 11.38 3.16
C ILE A 157 6.07 11.20 1.96
N PRO A 158 7.39 10.99 2.18
CA PRO A 158 8.32 10.77 1.09
C PRO A 158 7.95 9.55 0.26
N GLU A 159 8.07 9.67 -1.05
CA GLU A 159 7.96 8.53 -1.94
C GLU A 159 9.19 7.62 -1.79
N PRO A 160 9.03 6.28 -1.92
CA PRO A 160 10.14 5.36 -1.73
C PRO A 160 11.19 5.50 -2.85
N ASP A 161 12.45 5.37 -2.48
CA ASP A 161 13.52 5.17 -3.44
C ASP A 161 13.53 3.73 -4.00
N LYS A 162 14.40 3.46 -4.99
CA LYS A 162 14.50 2.14 -5.61
C LYS A 162 14.88 1.03 -4.60
N ALA A 163 15.69 1.33 -3.60
CA ALA A 163 16.07 0.34 -2.59
C ALA A 163 14.87 -0.02 -1.70
N GLU A 164 14.04 0.94 -1.36
CA GLU A 164 12.79 0.73 -0.62
C GLU A 164 11.76 -0.01 -1.47
N VAL A 165 11.62 0.30 -2.76
CA VAL A 165 10.77 -0.47 -3.70
C VAL A 165 11.22 -1.94 -3.76
N LYS A 166 12.51 -2.21 -3.91
CA LYS A 166 13.06 -3.57 -3.88
C LYS A 166 12.74 -4.28 -2.55
N HIS A 167 12.89 -3.58 -1.44
CA HIS A 167 12.59 -4.14 -0.12
C HIS A 167 11.12 -4.54 0.00
N MET A 168 10.19 -3.67 -0.43
CA MET A 168 8.75 -3.94 -0.42
C MET A 168 8.39 -5.14 -1.31
N LEU A 169 8.95 -5.23 -2.51
CA LEU A 169 8.75 -6.36 -3.41
C LEU A 169 9.26 -7.68 -2.83
N LYS A 170 10.44 -7.68 -2.18
CA LYS A 170 10.97 -8.87 -1.47
C LYS A 170 10.03 -9.32 -0.35
N MET A 171 9.52 -8.38 0.45
CA MET A 171 8.57 -8.70 1.52
C MET A 171 7.29 -9.32 0.95
N ALA A 172 6.74 -8.74 -0.11
CA ALA A 172 5.55 -9.25 -0.77
C ALA A 172 5.77 -10.66 -1.35
N CYS A 173 6.87 -10.89 -2.07
CA CYS A 173 7.22 -12.21 -2.60
C CYS A 173 7.36 -13.25 -1.50
N LYS A 174 8.03 -12.92 -0.40
CA LYS A 174 8.18 -13.82 0.75
C LYS A 174 6.83 -14.20 1.36
N GLU A 175 5.93 -13.24 1.51
CA GLU A 175 4.59 -13.48 2.05
C GLU A 175 3.77 -14.35 1.09
N LEU A 176 3.77 -14.07 -0.21
CA LEU A 176 3.12 -14.88 -1.22
C LEU A 176 3.63 -16.31 -1.24
N ASN A 177 4.94 -16.52 -1.15
CA ASN A 177 5.52 -17.86 -1.09
C ASN A 177 5.04 -18.64 0.14
N SER A 178 4.77 -17.98 1.28
CA SER A 178 4.25 -18.62 2.49
C SER A 178 2.86 -19.24 2.27
N PHE A 179 2.09 -18.71 1.30
CA PHE A 179 0.80 -19.24 0.86
C PHE A 179 0.89 -20.18 -0.36
N GLY A 180 2.11 -20.50 -0.82
CA GLY A 180 2.33 -21.34 -2.00
C GLY A 180 2.08 -20.65 -3.34
N VAL A 181 1.94 -19.32 -3.35
CA VAL A 181 1.84 -18.53 -4.58
C VAL A 181 3.24 -18.35 -5.17
N THR A 182 3.42 -18.77 -6.43
CA THR A 182 4.71 -18.74 -7.15
C THR A 182 4.69 -17.89 -8.41
N SER A 183 3.51 -17.40 -8.80
CA SER A 183 3.34 -16.45 -9.90
C SER A 183 2.18 -15.49 -9.62
N SER A 184 2.29 -14.29 -10.15
CA SER A 184 1.29 -13.23 -9.97
C SER A 184 1.20 -12.33 -11.20
N GLN A 185 -0.02 -11.91 -11.51
CA GLN A 185 -0.28 -10.78 -12.38
C GLN A 185 -0.55 -9.55 -11.50
N THR A 186 0.17 -8.46 -11.75
CA THR A 186 0.13 -7.26 -10.93
C THR A 186 0.07 -6.00 -11.80
N ASP A 187 -0.28 -4.86 -11.22
CA ASP A 187 -0.19 -3.54 -11.83
C ASP A 187 0.38 -2.54 -10.81
N ASP A 188 1.67 -2.27 -10.91
CA ASP A 188 2.42 -1.58 -9.86
C ASP A 188 2.84 -0.15 -10.20
N TYR A 189 2.77 0.28 -11.48
CA TYR A 189 3.28 1.58 -11.92
C TYR A 189 2.54 2.78 -11.34
N CYS A 190 1.30 2.59 -10.88
CA CYS A 190 0.51 3.63 -10.23
C CYS A 190 0.45 3.51 -8.70
N THR A 191 1.25 2.61 -8.09
CA THR A 191 1.26 2.42 -6.63
C THR A 191 1.74 3.67 -5.91
N PHE A 192 2.76 4.33 -6.45
CA PHE A 192 3.32 5.58 -5.94
C PHE A 192 3.26 6.66 -7.02
N ARG A 193 2.90 7.89 -6.63
CA ARG A 193 2.64 8.97 -7.60
C ARG A 193 3.89 9.49 -8.30
N LYS A 194 5.05 9.45 -7.63
CA LYS A 194 6.31 10.03 -8.10
C LYS A 194 7.37 8.98 -8.43
N VAL A 195 7.07 7.70 -8.21
CA VAL A 195 7.96 6.61 -8.61
C VAL A 195 7.65 6.24 -10.05
N PRO A 196 8.56 6.52 -11.00
CA PRO A 196 8.30 6.22 -12.39
C PRO A 196 8.33 4.71 -12.65
N TRP A 197 7.62 4.26 -13.68
CA TRP A 197 7.60 2.87 -14.13
C TRP A 197 9.00 2.27 -14.34
N SER A 198 9.96 3.09 -14.76
CA SER A 198 11.35 2.66 -14.98
C SER A 198 12.02 2.17 -13.70
N VAL A 199 11.80 2.85 -12.58
CA VAL A 199 12.30 2.46 -11.26
C VAL A 199 11.69 1.14 -10.82
N VAL A 200 10.39 0.93 -11.04
CA VAL A 200 9.71 -0.34 -10.72
C VAL A 200 10.29 -1.48 -11.56
N ASN A 201 10.45 -1.27 -12.87
CA ASN A 201 11.05 -2.27 -13.77
C ASN A 201 12.49 -2.59 -13.41
N GLU A 202 13.31 -1.57 -13.08
CA GLU A 202 14.67 -1.78 -12.61
C GLU A 202 14.71 -2.58 -11.31
N ALA A 203 13.84 -2.26 -10.35
CA ALA A 203 13.75 -2.99 -9.09
C ALA A 203 13.45 -4.48 -9.31
N TYR A 204 12.50 -4.82 -10.18
CA TYR A 204 12.20 -6.21 -10.53
C TYR A 204 13.39 -6.93 -11.20
N ARG A 205 14.02 -6.27 -12.19
CA ARG A 205 15.18 -6.85 -12.92
C ARG A 205 16.40 -7.04 -12.03
N GLU A 206 16.65 -6.10 -11.11
CA GLU A 206 17.73 -6.23 -10.14
C GLU A 206 17.46 -7.36 -9.15
N LEU A 207 16.24 -7.48 -8.61
CA LEU A 207 15.84 -8.58 -7.74
C LEU A 207 15.96 -9.95 -8.44
N GLU A 208 15.62 -10.03 -9.70
CA GLU A 208 15.82 -11.25 -10.50
C GLU A 208 17.31 -11.58 -10.66
N ALA A 209 18.13 -10.58 -11.03
CA ALA A 209 19.58 -10.77 -11.21
C ALA A 209 20.28 -11.17 -9.90
N GLU A 210 19.77 -10.73 -8.76
CA GLU A 210 20.23 -11.09 -7.42
C GLU A 210 19.70 -12.45 -6.94
N GLY A 211 18.78 -13.09 -7.69
CA GLY A 211 18.10 -14.33 -7.28
C GLY A 211 17.10 -14.15 -6.15
N GLU A 212 16.66 -12.92 -5.92
CA GLU A 212 15.78 -12.52 -4.83
C GLU A 212 14.30 -12.36 -5.26
N LEU A 213 14.01 -12.35 -6.57
CA LEU A 213 12.65 -12.37 -7.11
C LEU A 213 12.14 -13.81 -7.13
N THR A 214 11.43 -14.22 -6.08
CA THR A 214 11.01 -15.61 -5.86
C THR A 214 9.60 -15.91 -6.40
N VAL A 215 8.88 -14.92 -6.88
CA VAL A 215 7.57 -15.01 -7.54
C VAL A 215 7.73 -14.56 -8.99
N ARG A 216 7.16 -15.31 -9.94
CA ARG A 216 7.11 -14.91 -11.35
C ARG A 216 6.08 -13.81 -11.52
N VAL A 217 6.49 -12.66 -12.05
CA VAL A 217 5.68 -11.45 -12.14
C VAL A 217 5.32 -11.17 -13.59
N TYR A 218 4.03 -10.97 -13.85
CA TYR A 218 3.47 -10.48 -15.11
C TYR A 218 2.87 -9.10 -14.87
N GLU A 219 3.65 -8.05 -15.19
CA GLU A 219 3.33 -6.66 -14.86
C GLU A 219 2.36 -6.06 -15.89
N GLN A 220 1.11 -5.83 -15.51
CA GLN A 220 0.11 -5.15 -16.31
C GLN A 220 0.42 -3.64 -16.33
N SER A 221 0.66 -3.11 -17.53
CA SER A 221 1.08 -1.73 -17.69
C SER A 221 -0.11 -0.78 -17.48
N ASN A 222 -0.12 -0.06 -16.36
CA ASN A 222 -1.15 0.91 -16.00
C ASN A 222 -0.56 2.32 -15.97
N PHE A 223 -1.16 3.26 -16.72
CA PHE A 223 -0.72 4.65 -16.81
C PHE A 223 -1.89 5.60 -16.65
N THR A 224 -1.66 6.72 -15.96
CA THR A 224 -2.64 7.77 -15.77
C THR A 224 -2.62 8.81 -16.90
N ASP A 225 -1.55 8.83 -17.73
CA ASP A 225 -1.35 9.77 -18.81
C ASP A 225 -0.71 9.12 -20.05
N LEU A 226 -0.95 9.74 -21.23
CA LEU A 226 -0.48 9.22 -22.50
C LEU A 226 1.01 9.43 -22.74
N ASP A 227 1.63 10.40 -22.10
CA ASP A 227 3.04 10.70 -22.34
C ASP A 227 3.92 9.66 -21.65
N SER A 228 3.60 9.26 -20.42
CA SER A 228 4.22 8.13 -19.73
C SER A 228 4.07 6.81 -20.51
N LEU A 229 2.88 6.57 -21.09
CA LEU A 229 2.65 5.39 -21.93
C LEU A 229 3.51 5.42 -23.22
N LYS A 230 3.63 6.56 -23.89
CA LYS A 230 4.49 6.69 -25.07
C LYS A 230 5.95 6.45 -24.74
N GLU A 231 6.47 7.10 -23.68
CA GLU A 231 7.83 6.89 -23.19
C GLU A 231 8.11 5.41 -22.91
N PHE A 232 7.17 4.72 -22.24
CA PHE A 232 7.24 3.30 -21.95
C PHE A 232 7.37 2.44 -23.22
N VAL A 233 6.54 2.71 -24.22
CA VAL A 233 6.54 1.97 -25.50
C VAL A 233 7.81 2.30 -26.30
N GLU A 234 8.23 3.57 -26.38
CA GLU A 234 9.44 4.02 -27.07
C GLU A 234 10.71 3.41 -26.43
N ALA A 235 10.68 3.14 -25.13
CA ALA A 235 11.75 2.40 -24.44
C ALA A 235 11.77 0.89 -24.78
N GLY A 236 10.90 0.41 -25.68
CA GLY A 236 10.85 -0.98 -26.15
C GLY A 236 10.08 -1.93 -25.24
N ASN A 237 9.31 -1.41 -24.29
CA ASN A 237 8.46 -2.26 -23.44
C ASN A 237 7.18 -2.63 -24.19
N VAL A 238 7.05 -3.90 -24.53
CA VAL A 238 5.85 -4.45 -25.19
C VAL A 238 5.41 -5.72 -24.47
N THR A 239 4.11 -6.03 -24.54
CA THR A 239 3.53 -7.23 -23.94
C THR A 239 4.31 -8.48 -24.33
N GLY A 240 4.70 -9.28 -23.34
CA GLY A 240 5.43 -10.53 -23.49
C GLY A 240 6.95 -10.38 -23.44
N THR A 241 7.51 -9.17 -23.46
CA THR A 241 8.97 -8.97 -23.29
C THR A 241 9.38 -9.15 -21.83
N GLY A 242 10.57 -9.63 -21.62
CA GLY A 242 11.16 -9.87 -20.29
C GLY A 242 11.73 -11.28 -20.17
N SER A 243 11.80 -11.76 -18.97
CA SER A 243 12.41 -13.05 -18.58
C SER A 243 11.34 -14.05 -18.13
N ASP A 244 11.78 -15.16 -17.53
CA ASP A 244 10.90 -16.13 -16.90
C ASP A 244 10.36 -15.66 -15.54
N PHE A 245 11.01 -14.68 -14.90
CA PHE A 245 10.59 -14.16 -13.61
C PHE A 245 9.95 -12.79 -13.67
N PHE A 246 10.39 -11.91 -14.59
CA PHE A 246 9.75 -10.62 -14.78
C PHE A 246 9.38 -10.39 -16.25
N LYS A 247 8.13 -10.20 -16.54
CA LYS A 247 7.59 -10.04 -17.88
C LYS A 247 6.57 -8.91 -17.96
N ILE A 248 6.69 -8.09 -19.00
CA ILE A 248 5.73 -7.02 -19.29
C ILE A 248 4.42 -7.64 -19.75
N GLY A 249 3.35 -7.26 -19.10
CA GLY A 249 1.97 -7.67 -19.37
C GLY A 249 1.25 -6.74 -20.34
N PRO A 250 -0.07 -6.92 -20.49
CA PRO A 250 -0.89 -6.09 -21.33
C PRO A 250 -1.12 -4.70 -20.70
N LEU A 251 -1.56 -3.74 -21.51
CA LEU A 251 -2.06 -2.46 -21.02
C LEU A 251 -3.32 -2.69 -20.19
N LYS A 252 -3.32 -2.19 -18.95
CA LYS A 252 -4.49 -2.13 -18.08
C LYS A 252 -5.13 -0.76 -18.19
N MET A 253 -6.44 -0.73 -18.37
CA MET A 253 -7.24 0.49 -18.40
C MET A 253 -8.43 0.36 -17.44
N LEU A 254 -8.78 1.46 -16.78
CA LEU A 254 -9.95 1.56 -15.93
C LEU A 254 -11.08 2.20 -16.73
N GLY A 255 -12.18 1.47 -16.91
CA GLY A 255 -13.33 1.95 -17.69
C GLY A 255 -14.30 2.78 -16.88
N ASP A 256 -14.37 2.54 -15.58
CA ASP A 256 -15.28 3.20 -14.64
C ASP A 256 -14.71 3.14 -13.20
N GLY A 257 -15.58 3.34 -12.22
CA GLY A 257 -15.21 3.27 -10.82
C GLY A 257 -15.33 1.87 -10.21
N ALA A 258 -15.38 1.80 -8.88
CA ALA A 258 -15.46 0.55 -8.12
C ALA A 258 -16.87 0.30 -7.59
N LEU A 259 -17.33 -0.96 -7.65
CA LEU A 259 -18.65 -1.37 -7.17
C LEU A 259 -18.79 -1.12 -5.65
N GLY A 260 -17.78 -1.50 -4.86
CA GLY A 260 -17.80 -1.30 -3.41
C GLY A 260 -17.78 0.16 -2.98
N ALA A 261 -17.16 1.05 -3.78
CA ALA A 261 -17.17 2.50 -3.57
C ALA A 261 -18.42 3.17 -4.16
N ARG A 262 -19.31 2.42 -4.82
CA ARG A 262 -20.51 2.93 -5.51
C ARG A 262 -20.22 3.98 -6.60
N THR A 263 -19.04 3.89 -7.20
CA THR A 263 -18.61 4.77 -8.28
C THR A 263 -18.61 4.09 -9.66
N ALA A 264 -18.90 2.77 -9.71
CA ALA A 264 -19.06 2.02 -10.94
C ALA A 264 -20.28 2.45 -11.74
N PHE A 265 -20.21 2.39 -13.09
CA PHE A 265 -21.35 2.61 -13.97
C PHE A 265 -22.22 1.34 -14.02
N LEU A 266 -23.38 1.40 -13.38
CA LEU A 266 -24.34 0.31 -13.34
C LEU A 266 -25.53 0.58 -14.26
N SER A 267 -26.21 -0.49 -14.69
CA SER A 267 -27.47 -0.39 -15.46
C SER A 267 -28.60 0.28 -14.66
N GLN A 268 -28.51 0.20 -13.33
CA GLN A 268 -29.36 0.93 -12.39
C GLN A 268 -28.47 1.62 -11.37
N PRO A 269 -28.81 2.84 -10.92
CA PRO A 269 -28.06 3.52 -9.88
C PRO A 269 -27.97 2.67 -8.61
N SER A 270 -26.83 2.76 -7.89
CA SER A 270 -26.73 2.19 -6.55
C SER A 270 -27.84 2.72 -5.66
N ALA A 271 -28.36 1.93 -4.72
CA ALA A 271 -29.37 2.34 -3.74
C ALA A 271 -28.85 3.56 -2.93
N ALA A 272 -29.53 4.63 -3.02
CA ALA A 272 -29.09 5.94 -3.43
C ALA A 272 -28.56 6.92 -2.44
N SER A 273 -28.61 6.83 -1.18
CA SER A 273 -28.41 8.05 -0.36
C SER A 273 -26.96 8.46 -0.05
N GLU A 274 -25.99 7.61 -0.41
CA GLU A 274 -24.59 7.78 0.05
C GLU A 274 -23.53 7.68 -1.04
N SER A 275 -23.92 7.71 -2.32
CA SER A 275 -22.93 7.70 -3.40
C SER A 275 -22.34 9.10 -3.64
N PRO A 276 -21.01 9.25 -3.64
CA PRO A 276 -20.36 10.52 -3.96
C PRO A 276 -20.50 10.90 -5.45
N VAL A 277 -21.00 9.97 -6.30
CA VAL A 277 -21.18 10.20 -7.74
C VAL A 277 -22.64 10.54 -8.02
N PRO A 278 -22.91 11.65 -8.74
CA PRO A 278 -24.28 12.02 -9.13
C PRO A 278 -25.00 10.86 -9.84
N PRO A 279 -26.31 10.67 -9.62
CA PRO A 279 -27.09 9.57 -10.19
C PRO A 279 -26.99 9.46 -11.72
N GLU A 280 -26.89 10.58 -12.43
CA GLU A 280 -26.71 10.64 -13.87
C GLU A 280 -25.38 10.08 -14.38
N ARG A 281 -24.38 9.95 -13.50
CA ARG A 281 -23.07 9.35 -13.80
C ARG A 281 -22.93 7.91 -13.31
N GLN A 282 -23.89 7.41 -12.53
CA GLN A 282 -23.86 6.05 -11.99
C GLN A 282 -24.47 5.00 -12.91
N ALA A 283 -25.28 5.43 -13.88
CA ALA A 283 -25.89 4.54 -14.86
C ALA A 283 -25.61 5.05 -16.26
N ARG A 284 -25.11 4.19 -17.13
CA ARG A 284 -25.12 4.40 -18.59
C ARG A 284 -26.06 3.38 -19.21
N LYS A 285 -26.88 3.86 -20.13
CA LYS A 285 -27.71 2.99 -20.98
C LYS A 285 -26.86 2.27 -22.00
#